data_728e99221cdd0453f3bc49ac86dd3bb5
#
_entry.id   728e99221cdd0453f3bc49ac86dd3bb5
#
_cell.length_a   1.000
_cell.length_b   1.000
_cell.length_c   1.000
_cell.angle_alpha   90.00
_cell.angle_beta   90.00
_cell.angle_gamma   90.00
#
_symmetry.space_group_name_H-M   'P 1'
#
loop_
_entity.id
_entity.type
_entity.pdbx_description
1 polymer ?
#
loop_
_entity_poly.entity_id
_entity_poly.type
_entity_poly.pdbx_seq_one_letter_code
_entity_poly.pdbx_strand_id
1 'polypeptide(L)'
;MEMNKNNFNNFVYNVPEISSIRDLCDGSCERFPKNTAFAFRDGDGVREVTYEEVYDDVKAFASYLHSLGLEGKKIAVMGRNCYEWALTYLTVCAGVGVIVPLDKDLSADDIKYLIDDSETAAVVFMAGSEGKLAEINDGVIKLPASEMEKYIAEGEKLRSEGDRSYENHKVDPHALG
;
A
#
# COMPACT_ATOMS: atom_id res chain seq x y z
N MET A 1 -46.25 16.48 14.27
CA MET A 1 -45.92 15.55 13.18
C MET A 1 -44.43 15.38 13.20
N GLU A 2 -43.95 14.45 14.00
CA GLU A 2 -42.49 14.20 14.14
C GLU A 2 -42.00 13.50 12.89
N MET A 3 -41.06 14.13 12.18
CA MET A 3 -40.39 13.52 11.08
C MET A 3 -39.46 12.42 11.62
N ASN A 4 -39.82 11.18 11.31
CA ASN A 4 -39.06 9.99 11.66
C ASN A 4 -37.71 10.03 10.98
N LYS A 5 -36.63 10.22 11.74
CA LYS A 5 -35.23 10.34 11.28
C LYS A 5 -34.61 9.02 10.78
N ASN A 6 -35.38 7.93 10.69
CA ASN A 6 -34.91 6.58 10.44
C ASN A 6 -35.11 6.05 9.01
N ASN A 7 -35.35 6.90 8.00
CA ASN A 7 -35.69 6.43 6.66
C ASN A 7 -34.52 6.57 5.64
N PHE A 8 -33.29 6.67 6.10
CA PHE A 8 -32.12 6.62 5.19
C PHE A 8 -31.53 5.21 5.01
N ASN A 9 -32.10 4.18 5.63
CA ASN A 9 -31.61 2.79 5.55
C ASN A 9 -32.25 1.95 4.43
N ASN A 10 -32.82 2.54 3.40
CA ASN A 10 -33.19 1.83 2.17
C ASN A 10 -32.00 1.82 1.18
N PHE A 11 -30.82 1.41 1.64
CA PHE A 11 -29.77 1.05 0.72
C PHE A 11 -30.15 -0.25 0.01
N VAL A 12 -30.18 -0.19 -1.33
CA VAL A 12 -30.42 -1.33 -2.21
C VAL A 12 -29.31 -2.39 -2.06
N TYR A 13 -28.21 -2.00 -1.44
CA TYR A 13 -27.03 -2.84 -1.24
C TYR A 13 -26.72 -3.02 0.24
N ASN A 14 -26.47 -4.27 0.61
CA ASN A 14 -25.90 -4.58 1.92
C ASN A 14 -24.43 -4.22 1.92
N VAL A 15 -24.08 -3.05 2.46
CA VAL A 15 -22.69 -2.59 2.56
C VAL A 15 -22.09 -3.22 3.82
N PRO A 16 -21.02 -4.03 3.69
CA PRO A 16 -20.35 -4.60 4.85
C PRO A 16 -19.68 -3.50 5.68
N GLU A 17 -19.61 -3.72 6.97
CA GLU A 17 -18.80 -2.89 7.87
C GLU A 17 -17.33 -3.15 7.57
N ILE A 18 -16.55 -2.08 7.36
CA ILE A 18 -15.12 -2.12 7.07
C ILE A 18 -14.42 -1.38 8.21
N SER A 19 -13.58 -2.08 8.96
CA SER A 19 -12.86 -1.51 10.10
C SER A 19 -11.40 -1.18 9.78
N SER A 20 -10.85 -1.74 8.72
CA SER A 20 -9.45 -1.55 8.32
C SER A 20 -9.27 -1.63 6.79
N ILE A 21 -8.12 -1.15 6.30
CA ILE A 21 -7.74 -1.35 4.89
C ILE A 21 -7.56 -2.85 4.59
N ARG A 22 -7.13 -3.64 5.56
CA ARG A 22 -7.08 -5.10 5.39
C ARG A 22 -8.46 -5.68 5.12
N ASP A 23 -9.47 -5.35 5.93
CA ASP A 23 -10.85 -5.82 5.72
C ASP A 23 -11.38 -5.41 4.34
N LEU A 24 -10.98 -4.23 3.86
CA LEU A 24 -11.32 -3.77 2.52
C LEU A 24 -10.69 -4.68 1.45
N CYS A 25 -9.40 -4.99 1.57
CA CYS A 25 -8.68 -5.85 0.63
C CYS A 25 -9.25 -7.29 0.65
N ASP A 26 -9.35 -7.89 1.83
CA ASP A 26 -9.85 -9.24 2.03
C ASP A 26 -11.28 -9.38 1.49
N GLY A 27 -12.19 -8.51 1.92
CA GLY A 27 -13.59 -8.55 1.52
C GLY A 27 -13.82 -8.22 0.03
N SER A 28 -12.96 -7.43 -0.60
CA SER A 28 -13.05 -7.14 -2.03
C SER A 28 -12.59 -8.35 -2.85
N CYS A 29 -11.48 -8.99 -2.44
CA CYS A 29 -10.99 -10.21 -3.06
C CYS A 29 -11.99 -11.36 -2.94
N GLU A 30 -12.57 -11.57 -1.74
CA GLU A 30 -13.57 -12.63 -1.53
C GLU A 30 -14.82 -12.47 -2.38
N ARG A 31 -15.31 -11.23 -2.54
CA ARG A 31 -16.57 -10.96 -3.24
C ARG A 31 -16.42 -10.83 -4.74
N PHE A 32 -15.30 -10.31 -5.21
CA PHE A 32 -15.09 -9.92 -6.61
C PHE A 32 -13.72 -10.34 -7.18
N PRO A 33 -13.22 -11.57 -6.92
CA PRO A 33 -11.82 -11.94 -7.21
C PRO A 33 -11.41 -11.69 -8.66
N LYS A 34 -12.32 -11.95 -9.60
CA LYS A 34 -12.05 -11.86 -11.05
C LYS A 34 -12.43 -10.52 -11.68
N ASN A 35 -13.00 -9.59 -10.91
CA ASN A 35 -13.32 -8.28 -11.44
C ASN A 35 -12.03 -7.42 -11.50
N THR A 36 -11.98 -6.51 -12.45
CA THR A 36 -10.89 -5.54 -12.59
C THR A 36 -10.90 -4.58 -11.39
N ALA A 37 -9.80 -4.55 -10.64
CA ALA A 37 -9.57 -3.62 -9.56
C ALA A 37 -8.84 -2.35 -10.05
N PHE A 38 -7.84 -2.54 -10.93
CA PHE A 38 -7.09 -1.44 -11.55
C PHE A 38 -7.03 -1.63 -13.06
N ALA A 39 -7.12 -0.50 -13.77
CA ALA A 39 -6.86 -0.44 -15.21
C ALA A 39 -5.97 0.79 -15.49
N PHE A 40 -4.86 0.61 -16.16
CA PHE A 40 -3.91 1.68 -16.46
C PHE A 40 -3.23 1.46 -17.82
N ARG A 41 -2.65 2.54 -18.35
CA ARG A 41 -1.91 2.44 -19.63
C ARG A 41 -0.59 1.72 -19.41
N ASP A 42 -0.32 0.74 -20.29
CA ASP A 42 0.94 0.01 -20.36
C ASP A 42 1.39 -0.03 -21.83
N GLY A 43 2.39 0.78 -22.16
CA GLY A 43 2.77 1.04 -23.55
C GLY A 43 1.59 1.58 -24.36
N ASP A 44 1.28 0.93 -25.50
CA ASP A 44 0.16 1.26 -26.36
C ASP A 44 -1.17 0.58 -25.94
N GLY A 45 -1.13 -0.25 -24.88
CA GLY A 45 -2.26 -1.02 -24.39
C GLY A 45 -2.85 -0.50 -23.08
N VAL A 46 -3.80 -1.28 -22.56
CA VAL A 46 -4.35 -1.16 -21.22
C VAL A 46 -4.06 -2.47 -20.50
N ARG A 47 -3.39 -2.38 -19.34
CA ARG A 47 -3.25 -3.48 -18.41
C ARG A 47 -4.38 -3.40 -17.40
N GLU A 48 -5.05 -4.51 -17.19
CA GLU A 48 -6.03 -4.70 -16.14
C GLU A 48 -5.47 -5.64 -15.08
N VAL A 49 -5.73 -5.34 -13.82
CA VAL A 49 -5.33 -6.15 -12.66
C VAL A 49 -6.59 -6.44 -11.86
N THR A 50 -6.86 -7.71 -11.59
CA THR A 50 -8.03 -8.15 -10.83
C THR A 50 -7.85 -7.95 -9.33
N TYR A 51 -8.95 -8.01 -8.55
CA TYR A 51 -8.87 -7.97 -7.08
C TYR A 51 -8.04 -9.11 -6.50
N GLU A 52 -8.10 -10.30 -7.09
CA GLU A 52 -7.29 -11.45 -6.66
C GLU A 52 -5.80 -11.19 -6.88
N GLU A 53 -5.41 -10.69 -8.06
CA GLU A 53 -4.01 -10.35 -8.38
C GLU A 53 -3.48 -9.24 -7.45
N VAL A 54 -4.27 -8.17 -7.23
CA VAL A 54 -3.88 -7.11 -6.26
C VAL A 54 -3.67 -7.68 -4.87
N TYR A 55 -4.55 -8.58 -4.44
CA TYR A 55 -4.46 -9.18 -3.11
C TYR A 55 -3.22 -10.07 -2.96
N ASP A 56 -2.88 -10.82 -4.00
CA ASP A 56 -1.67 -11.64 -4.03
C ASP A 56 -0.41 -10.77 -4.03
N ASP A 57 -0.38 -9.70 -4.85
CA ASP A 57 0.70 -8.72 -4.87
C ASP A 57 0.88 -8.03 -3.49
N VAL A 58 -0.21 -7.64 -2.83
CA VAL A 58 -0.20 -7.05 -1.47
C VAL A 58 0.46 -8.00 -0.48
N LYS A 59 0.06 -9.28 -0.45
CA LYS A 59 0.64 -10.27 0.47
C LYS A 59 2.12 -10.51 0.19
N ALA A 60 2.48 -10.64 -1.09
CA ALA A 60 3.86 -10.86 -1.49
C ALA A 60 4.74 -9.66 -1.12
N PHE A 61 4.31 -8.46 -1.48
CA PHE A 61 5.09 -7.26 -1.18
C PHE A 61 5.17 -7.01 0.34
N ALA A 62 4.12 -7.32 1.11
CA ALA A 62 4.18 -7.26 2.58
C ALA A 62 5.23 -8.23 3.14
N SER A 63 5.28 -9.48 2.67
CA SER A 63 6.30 -10.45 3.08
C SER A 63 7.71 -9.95 2.78
N TYR A 64 7.92 -9.33 1.62
CA TYR A 64 9.20 -8.69 1.30
C TYR A 64 9.54 -7.55 2.26
N LEU A 65 8.60 -6.63 2.53
CA LEU A 65 8.84 -5.51 3.47
C LEU A 65 9.10 -6.01 4.90
N HIS A 66 8.40 -7.03 5.35
CA HIS A 66 8.67 -7.70 6.65
C HIS A 66 10.08 -8.30 6.69
N SER A 67 10.57 -8.89 5.60
CA SER A 67 11.93 -9.45 5.52
C SER A 67 13.03 -8.39 5.67
N LEU A 68 12.70 -7.13 5.34
CA LEU A 68 13.58 -5.97 5.56
C LEU A 68 13.49 -5.39 6.99
N GLY A 69 12.69 -5.99 7.88
CA GLY A 69 12.49 -5.50 9.26
C GLY A 69 11.61 -4.26 9.36
N LEU A 70 10.71 -4.05 8.41
CA LEU A 70 9.85 -2.85 8.32
C LEU A 70 8.50 -3.00 9.03
N GLU A 71 8.27 -4.11 9.74
CA GLU A 71 7.05 -4.29 10.54
C GLU A 71 6.88 -3.17 11.57
N GLY A 72 5.70 -2.56 11.59
CA GLY A 72 5.36 -1.46 12.49
C GLY A 72 6.09 -0.14 12.20
N LYS A 73 6.88 -0.07 11.12
CA LYS A 73 7.63 1.14 10.76
C LYS A 73 6.80 2.08 9.89
N LYS A 74 7.23 3.34 9.84
CA LYS A 74 6.70 4.32 8.89
C LYS A 74 7.42 4.14 7.56
N ILE A 75 6.63 4.03 6.49
CA ILE A 75 7.10 3.82 5.13
C ILE A 75 6.53 4.91 4.25
N ALA A 76 7.40 5.71 3.64
CA ALA A 76 6.98 6.75 2.72
C ALA A 76 6.69 6.20 1.33
N VAL A 77 5.73 6.83 0.64
CA VAL A 77 5.49 6.62 -0.79
C VAL A 77 5.51 7.96 -1.50
N MET A 78 6.29 8.08 -2.58
CA MET A 78 6.48 9.33 -3.28
C MET A 78 6.50 9.17 -4.80
N GLY A 79 5.74 10.00 -5.51
CA GLY A 79 5.72 10.06 -6.96
C GLY A 79 4.33 10.23 -7.55
N ARG A 80 4.23 9.97 -8.88
CA ARG A 80 2.94 10.03 -9.58
C ARG A 80 2.04 8.86 -9.18
N ASN A 81 0.73 9.07 -9.29
CA ASN A 81 -0.24 7.99 -9.11
C ASN A 81 -0.06 6.94 -10.22
N CYS A 82 0.21 5.71 -9.81
CA CYS A 82 0.36 4.53 -10.67
C CYS A 82 -0.01 3.29 -9.85
N TYR A 83 0.05 2.11 -10.46
CA TYR A 83 -0.26 0.86 -9.78
C TYR A 83 0.66 0.63 -8.58
N GLU A 84 1.96 0.82 -8.74
CA GLU A 84 2.99 0.61 -7.70
C GLU A 84 2.78 1.55 -6.50
N TRP A 85 2.31 2.78 -6.75
CA TRP A 85 1.94 3.71 -5.68
C TRP A 85 0.76 3.20 -4.87
N ALA A 86 -0.31 2.79 -5.58
CA ALA A 86 -1.51 2.26 -4.93
C ALA A 86 -1.23 0.93 -4.20
N LEU A 87 -0.46 0.04 -4.83
CA LEU A 87 -0.03 -1.21 -4.22
C LEU A 87 0.77 -0.97 -2.94
N THR A 88 1.72 -0.03 -2.95
CA THR A 88 2.49 0.34 -1.76
C THR A 88 1.58 0.83 -0.64
N TYR A 89 0.65 1.73 -0.96
CA TYR A 89 -0.30 2.26 0.01
C TYR A 89 -1.13 1.15 0.66
N LEU A 90 -1.76 0.31 -0.16
CA LEU A 90 -2.58 -0.81 0.30
C LEU A 90 -1.75 -1.79 1.14
N THR A 91 -0.56 -2.17 0.67
CA THR A 91 0.32 -3.12 1.36
C THR A 91 0.71 -2.63 2.75
N VAL A 92 1.15 -1.38 2.86
CA VAL A 92 1.61 -0.82 4.13
C VAL A 92 0.46 -0.72 5.12
N CYS A 93 -0.69 -0.15 4.70
CA CYS A 93 -1.86 -0.01 5.58
C CYS A 93 -2.53 -1.34 5.92
N ALA A 94 -2.48 -2.33 5.01
CA ALA A 94 -3.14 -3.62 5.25
C ALA A 94 -2.32 -4.55 6.13
N GLY A 95 -1.01 -4.37 6.26
CA GLY A 95 -0.28 -5.38 6.99
C GLY A 95 1.18 -5.20 7.27
N VAL A 96 1.72 -4.00 7.17
CA VAL A 96 3.13 -3.76 7.43
C VAL A 96 3.35 -2.68 8.49
N GLY A 97 2.75 -1.49 8.34
CA GLY A 97 3.04 -0.38 9.24
C GLY A 97 2.24 0.88 8.92
N VAL A 98 2.86 2.04 9.05
CA VAL A 98 2.23 3.35 8.84
C VAL A 98 2.70 3.94 7.52
N ILE A 99 1.76 4.29 6.63
CA ILE A 99 2.06 4.95 5.37
C ILE A 99 2.26 6.45 5.53
N VAL A 100 3.29 7.00 4.87
CA VAL A 100 3.59 8.44 4.82
C VAL A 100 3.60 8.89 3.36
N PRO A 101 2.46 9.32 2.80
CA PRO A 101 2.42 9.83 1.44
C PRO A 101 3.14 11.17 1.33
N LEU A 102 4.11 11.28 0.45
CA LEU A 102 4.86 12.51 0.17
C LEU A 102 4.47 13.08 -1.19
N ASP A 103 4.20 14.39 -1.21
CA ASP A 103 3.91 15.08 -2.46
C ASP A 103 5.18 15.15 -3.32
N LYS A 104 5.05 14.68 -4.58
CA LYS A 104 6.13 14.68 -5.57
C LYS A 104 6.64 16.09 -5.93
N ASP A 105 5.83 17.12 -5.70
CA ASP A 105 6.15 18.50 -6.06
C ASP A 105 6.91 19.28 -4.96
N LEU A 106 7.07 18.70 -3.77
CA LEU A 106 7.88 19.25 -2.70
C LEU A 106 9.37 19.37 -3.09
N SER A 107 10.06 20.31 -2.47
CA SER A 107 11.52 20.44 -2.61
C SER A 107 12.27 19.26 -1.96
N ALA A 108 13.54 19.06 -2.33
CA ALA A 108 14.37 18.04 -1.69
C ALA A 108 14.54 18.27 -0.19
N ASP A 109 14.67 19.53 0.23
CA ASP A 109 14.80 19.93 1.64
C ASP A 109 13.53 19.61 2.44
N ASP A 110 12.34 19.91 1.86
CA ASP A 110 11.05 19.61 2.49
C ASP A 110 10.85 18.09 2.62
N ILE A 111 11.18 17.32 1.58
CA ILE A 111 11.10 15.86 1.61
C ILE A 111 12.02 15.30 2.67
N LYS A 112 13.27 15.80 2.72
CA LYS A 112 14.21 15.38 3.75
C LYS A 112 13.68 15.68 5.15
N TYR A 113 13.17 16.91 5.37
CA TYR A 113 12.58 17.31 6.64
C TYR A 113 11.43 16.37 7.04
N LEU A 114 10.50 16.09 6.13
CA LEU A 114 9.34 15.22 6.42
C LEU A 114 9.75 13.78 6.72
N ILE A 115 10.77 13.24 6.03
CA ILE A 115 11.29 11.90 6.27
C ILE A 115 11.97 11.82 7.65
N ASP A 116 12.77 12.83 7.99
CA ASP A 116 13.46 12.89 9.28
C ASP A 116 12.44 13.11 10.44
N ASP A 117 11.50 14.05 10.30
CA ASP A 117 10.50 14.37 11.31
C ASP A 117 9.50 13.21 11.54
N SER A 118 9.12 12.53 10.49
CA SER A 118 8.26 11.34 10.59
C SER A 118 9.00 10.10 11.08
N GLU A 119 10.33 10.09 11.17
CA GLU A 119 11.13 8.89 11.45
C GLU A 119 10.86 7.76 10.45
N THR A 120 10.69 8.10 9.18
CA THR A 120 10.46 7.15 8.11
C THR A 120 11.64 6.18 7.95
N ALA A 121 11.35 4.88 7.96
CA ALA A 121 12.36 3.83 7.85
C ALA A 121 12.65 3.41 6.39
N ALA A 122 11.70 3.58 5.51
CA ALA A 122 11.86 3.26 4.08
C ALA A 122 11.04 4.22 3.21
N VAL A 123 11.46 4.42 1.96
CA VAL A 123 10.72 5.17 0.96
C VAL A 123 10.61 4.38 -0.34
N VAL A 124 9.36 4.15 -0.79
CA VAL A 124 9.07 3.65 -2.12
C VAL A 124 8.85 4.85 -3.03
N PHE A 125 9.62 4.96 -4.10
CA PHE A 125 9.60 6.15 -4.95
C PHE A 125 9.50 5.81 -6.44
N MET A 126 8.71 6.62 -7.17
CA MET A 126 8.51 6.50 -8.60
C MET A 126 9.60 7.24 -9.37
N ALA A 127 9.82 6.82 -10.62
CA ALA A 127 10.81 7.41 -11.51
C ALA A 127 10.67 8.95 -11.60
N GLY A 128 11.82 9.64 -11.60
CA GLY A 128 11.93 11.09 -11.57
C GLY A 128 12.01 11.71 -10.18
N SER A 129 11.97 10.88 -9.12
CA SER A 129 12.09 11.34 -7.73
C SER A 129 13.48 11.12 -7.13
N GLU A 130 14.38 10.43 -7.83
CA GLU A 130 15.68 9.99 -7.35
C GLU A 130 16.56 11.14 -6.84
N GLY A 131 16.58 12.26 -7.59
CA GLY A 131 17.37 13.43 -7.22
C GLY A 131 16.96 14.08 -5.91
N LYS A 132 15.68 13.97 -5.54
CA LYS A 132 15.15 14.52 -4.29
C LYS A 132 15.51 13.66 -3.07
N LEU A 133 15.91 12.43 -3.29
CA LEU A 133 16.29 11.47 -2.25
C LEU A 133 17.81 11.37 -2.04
N ALA A 134 18.59 12.16 -2.77
CA ALA A 134 20.06 12.07 -2.75
C ALA A 134 20.66 12.38 -1.37
N GLU A 135 20.09 13.32 -0.64
CA GLU A 135 20.57 13.78 0.67
C GLU A 135 19.89 13.13 1.86
N ILE A 136 19.02 12.14 1.60
CA ILE A 136 18.36 11.40 2.68
C ILE A 136 19.35 10.44 3.32
N ASN A 137 19.29 10.38 4.65
CA ASN A 137 20.11 9.51 5.50
C ASN A 137 20.21 8.07 4.94
N ASP A 138 21.43 7.51 4.94
CA ASP A 138 21.70 6.14 4.49
C ASP A 138 20.98 5.06 5.32
N GLY A 139 20.50 5.41 6.52
CA GLY A 139 19.66 4.53 7.34
C GLY A 139 18.23 4.32 6.81
N VAL A 140 17.76 5.15 5.86
CA VAL A 140 16.46 5.01 5.22
C VAL A 140 16.58 4.11 3.99
N ILE A 141 15.81 3.02 3.96
CA ILE A 141 15.81 2.08 2.83
C ILE A 141 15.11 2.73 1.64
N LYS A 142 15.82 2.83 0.51
CA LYS A 142 15.29 3.43 -0.73
C LYS A 142 14.87 2.33 -1.69
N LEU A 143 13.58 2.26 -2.03
CA LEU A 143 12.96 1.23 -2.85
C LEU A 143 12.40 1.85 -4.14
N PRO A 144 13.13 1.82 -5.26
CA PRO A 144 12.61 2.30 -6.54
C PRO A 144 11.43 1.44 -6.99
N ALA A 145 10.30 2.06 -7.29
CA ALA A 145 9.09 1.39 -7.76
C ALA A 145 9.26 0.66 -9.09
N SER A 146 10.29 1.02 -9.87
CA SER A 146 10.67 0.29 -11.08
C SER A 146 11.15 -1.14 -10.82
N GLU A 147 11.47 -1.49 -9.56
CA GLU A 147 11.84 -2.85 -9.15
C GLU A 147 10.66 -3.59 -8.47
N MET A 148 9.43 -3.08 -8.54
CA MET A 148 8.27 -3.64 -7.82
C MET A 148 8.04 -5.12 -8.16
N GLU A 149 8.15 -5.51 -9.42
CA GLU A 149 8.00 -6.91 -9.83
C GLU A 149 9.03 -7.83 -9.15
N LYS A 150 10.26 -7.35 -8.94
CA LYS A 150 11.29 -8.09 -8.21
C LYS A 150 10.94 -8.23 -6.73
N TYR A 151 10.41 -7.18 -6.10
CA TYR A 151 10.01 -7.22 -4.69
C TYR A 151 8.84 -8.20 -4.47
N ILE A 152 7.88 -8.20 -5.39
CA ILE A 152 6.77 -9.16 -5.38
C ILE A 152 7.30 -10.58 -5.53
N ALA A 153 8.17 -10.84 -6.52
CA ALA A 153 8.73 -12.17 -6.76
C ALA A 153 9.54 -12.70 -5.55
N GLU A 154 10.34 -11.85 -4.89
CA GLU A 154 11.03 -12.24 -3.67
C GLU A 154 10.05 -12.53 -2.51
N GLY A 155 9.00 -11.74 -2.38
CA GLY A 155 7.94 -11.98 -1.40
C GLY A 155 7.17 -13.27 -1.66
N GLU A 156 6.82 -13.57 -2.90
CA GLU A 156 6.20 -14.85 -3.30
C GLU A 156 7.08 -16.04 -2.92
N LYS A 157 8.39 -15.92 -3.18
CA LYS A 157 9.36 -16.93 -2.78
C LYS A 157 9.36 -17.15 -1.27
N LEU A 158 9.46 -16.08 -0.47
CA LEU A 158 9.38 -16.18 1.00
C LEU A 158 8.11 -16.88 1.45
N ARG A 159 6.97 -16.54 0.86
CA ARG A 159 5.67 -17.17 1.15
C ARG A 159 5.63 -18.64 0.77
N SER A 160 6.24 -19.02 -0.34
CA SER A 160 6.39 -20.42 -0.76
C SER A 160 7.26 -21.24 0.20
N GLU A 161 8.22 -20.58 0.84
CA GLU A 161 9.10 -21.15 1.87
C GLU A 161 8.46 -21.15 3.27
N GLY A 162 7.23 -20.66 3.41
CA GLY A 162 6.43 -20.74 4.65
C GLY A 162 6.27 -19.43 5.40
N ASP A 163 6.70 -18.29 4.84
CA ASP A 163 6.43 -17.00 5.47
C ASP A 163 4.92 -16.73 5.57
N ARG A 164 4.49 -16.25 6.74
CA ARG A 164 3.12 -15.87 7.07
C ARG A 164 3.07 -14.54 7.84
N SER A 165 4.07 -13.71 7.64
CA SER A 165 4.20 -12.43 8.35
C SER A 165 2.98 -11.54 8.13
N TYR A 166 2.46 -11.45 6.90
CA TYR A 166 1.26 -10.69 6.58
C TYR A 166 0.04 -11.19 7.36
N GLU A 167 -0.23 -12.49 7.35
CA GLU A 167 -1.38 -13.09 8.05
C GLU A 167 -1.26 -12.99 9.58
N ASN A 168 -0.04 -13.07 10.10
CA ASN A 168 0.24 -13.00 11.53
C ASN A 168 0.22 -11.56 12.07
N HIS A 169 0.44 -10.56 11.22
CA HIS A 169 0.40 -9.16 11.61
C HIS A 169 -1.02 -8.75 12.01
N LYS A 170 -1.16 -8.20 13.21
CA LYS A 170 -2.46 -7.72 13.72
C LYS A 170 -2.63 -6.25 13.37
N VAL A 171 -3.62 -5.95 12.56
CA VAL A 171 -4.03 -4.57 12.28
C VAL A 171 -4.90 -4.08 13.43
N ASP A 172 -4.48 -3.01 14.09
CA ASP A 172 -5.31 -2.30 15.05
C ASP A 172 -6.13 -1.24 14.29
N PRO A 173 -7.47 -1.37 14.23
CA PRO A 173 -8.31 -0.41 13.49
C PRO A 173 -8.32 1.00 14.09
N HIS A 174 -7.77 1.18 15.30
CA HIS A 174 -7.67 2.46 15.98
C HIS A 174 -6.26 3.05 15.98
N ALA A 175 -5.26 2.32 15.47
CA ALA A 175 -3.92 2.84 15.28
C ALA A 175 -3.86 3.81 14.08
N LEU A 176 -2.79 4.61 14.05
CA LEU A 176 -2.45 5.38 12.86
C LEU A 176 -2.10 4.42 11.73
N GLY A 177 -2.78 4.55 10.60
CA GLY A 177 -2.53 3.81 9.37
C GLY A 177 -1.79 4.63 8.35
#